data_13317111d62ac3ed85ec2549f993f4f4
#
_entry.id   13317111d62ac3ed85ec2549f993f4f4
#
_cell.length_a   1.000
_cell.length_b   1.000
_cell.length_c   1.000
_cell.angle_alpha   90.00
_cell.angle_beta   90.00
_cell.angle_gamma   90.00
#
_symmetry.space_group_name_H-M   'P 1'
#
loop_
_entity.id
_entity.type
_entity.pdbx_description
1 polymer ?
#
loop_
_entity_poly.entity_id
_entity_poly.type
_entity_poly.pdbx_seq_one_letter_code
_entity_poly.pdbx_strand_id
1 'polypeptide(L)'
;MDVVSFKKRLDARAEGKDDFFVLDVRNPNEQQIALVPGTDKLIPVSELAARIEEIKSQIDKEILVYCRSGGRSGMACGILAQAGFKSYKNVAGGILAYSDLVDPKMQKY
;
A
#
# COMPACT_ATOMS: atom_id res chain seq x y z
N MET A 1 -7.52 -7.69 0.36
CA MET A 1 -6.43 -8.57 -0.16
C MET A 1 -5.55 -8.98 1.00
N ASP A 2 -5.23 -10.26 1.13
CA ASP A 2 -4.30 -10.73 2.16
C ASP A 2 -2.84 -10.54 1.72
N VAL A 3 -1.91 -10.61 2.69
CA VAL A 3 -0.50 -10.35 2.41
C VAL A 3 0.18 -11.43 1.58
N VAL A 4 -0.33 -12.66 1.59
CA VAL A 4 0.23 -13.74 0.77
C VAL A 4 -0.08 -13.47 -0.70
N SER A 5 -1.32 -13.10 -1.01
CA SER A 5 -1.73 -12.70 -2.36
C SER A 5 -0.99 -11.44 -2.81
N PHE A 6 -0.79 -10.49 -1.90
CA PHE A 6 -0.04 -9.27 -2.15
C PHE A 6 1.39 -9.60 -2.57
N LYS A 7 2.07 -10.49 -1.83
CA LYS A 7 3.44 -10.91 -2.16
C LYS A 7 3.51 -11.58 -3.52
N LYS A 8 2.55 -12.44 -3.85
CA LYS A 8 2.50 -13.09 -5.16
C LYS A 8 2.43 -12.07 -6.29
N ARG A 9 1.62 -11.03 -6.10
CA ARG A 9 1.49 -9.97 -7.09
C ARG A 9 2.74 -9.12 -7.19
N LEU A 10 3.39 -8.82 -6.05
CA LEU A 10 4.68 -8.11 -6.05
C LEU A 10 5.73 -8.88 -6.84
N ASP A 11 5.80 -10.20 -6.65
CA ASP A 11 6.74 -11.05 -7.38
C ASP A 11 6.41 -11.07 -8.88
N ALA A 12 5.15 -11.16 -9.24
CA ALA A 12 4.71 -11.14 -10.65
C ALA A 12 5.04 -9.80 -11.30
N ARG A 13 4.86 -8.69 -10.59
CA ARG A 13 5.22 -7.36 -11.10
C ARG A 13 6.72 -7.25 -11.33
N ALA A 14 7.53 -7.77 -10.42
CA ALA A 14 8.99 -7.76 -10.56
C ALA A 14 9.44 -8.53 -11.79
N GLU A 15 8.67 -9.52 -12.24
CA GLU A 15 8.92 -10.30 -13.47
C GLU A 15 8.27 -9.68 -14.71
N GLY A 16 7.63 -8.53 -14.59
CA GLY A 16 6.94 -7.88 -15.71
C GLY A 16 5.60 -8.50 -16.07
N LYS A 17 5.02 -9.32 -15.19
CA LYS A 17 3.78 -10.07 -15.45
C LYS A 17 2.54 -9.47 -14.80
N ASP A 18 2.68 -8.40 -14.03
CA ASP A 18 1.58 -7.72 -13.35
C ASP A 18 1.90 -6.23 -13.28
N ASP A 19 0.86 -5.40 -13.18
CA ASP A 19 1.01 -3.96 -13.09
C ASP A 19 0.02 -3.40 -12.07
N PHE A 20 0.52 -2.58 -11.14
CA PHE A 20 -0.26 -1.91 -10.12
C PHE A 20 0.63 -0.89 -9.42
N PHE A 21 0.04 -0.07 -8.57
CA PHE A 21 0.76 0.93 -7.79
C PHE A 21 0.61 0.63 -6.29
N VAL A 22 1.70 0.63 -5.55
CA VAL A 22 1.70 0.36 -4.10
C VAL A 22 1.83 1.66 -3.33
N LEU A 23 0.80 1.98 -2.55
CA LEU A 23 0.72 3.18 -1.74
C LEU A 23 0.81 2.82 -0.25
N ASP A 24 1.81 3.39 0.42
CA ASP A 24 1.96 3.32 1.86
C ASP A 24 1.36 4.58 2.48
N VAL A 25 0.39 4.43 3.38
CA VAL A 25 -0.30 5.57 3.99
C VAL A 25 0.04 5.74 5.46
N ARG A 26 1.20 5.20 5.88
CA ARG A 26 1.77 5.42 7.21
C ARG A 26 2.47 6.78 7.28
N ASN A 27 3.11 7.07 8.40
CA ASN A 27 3.94 8.25 8.56
C ASN A 27 5.39 7.98 8.14
N PRO A 28 6.16 9.01 7.75
CA PRO A 28 7.53 8.83 7.28
C PRO A 28 8.46 8.12 8.29
N ASN A 29 8.27 8.35 9.59
CA ASN A 29 9.08 7.71 10.63
C ASN A 29 8.86 6.19 10.66
N GLU A 30 7.67 5.72 10.30
CA GLU A 30 7.38 4.28 10.25
C GLU A 30 8.13 3.60 9.10
N GLN A 31 8.31 4.30 7.98
CA GLN A 31 9.05 3.78 6.84
C GLN A 31 10.50 3.50 7.18
N GLN A 32 11.09 4.26 8.09
CA GLN A 32 12.46 4.04 8.55
C GLN A 32 12.58 2.78 9.40
N ILE A 33 11.50 2.32 10.03
CA ILE A 33 11.50 1.10 10.83
C ILE A 33 11.39 -0.13 9.94
N ALA A 34 10.43 -0.11 9.02
CA ALA A 34 10.18 -1.22 8.09
C ALA A 34 9.46 -0.69 6.85
N LEU A 35 9.74 -1.30 5.71
CA LEU A 35 9.14 -0.92 4.43
C LEU A 35 8.92 -2.19 3.60
N VAL A 36 7.74 -2.33 3.00
CA VAL A 36 7.49 -3.43 2.06
C VAL A 36 8.28 -3.17 0.78
N PRO A 37 9.16 -4.09 0.37
CA PRO A 37 9.87 -3.94 -0.91
C PRO A 37 8.87 -3.85 -2.06
N GLY A 38 9.06 -2.88 -2.94
CA GLY A 38 8.13 -2.62 -4.05
C GLY A 38 7.14 -1.49 -3.76
N THR A 39 7.22 -0.85 -2.59
CA THR A 39 6.42 0.35 -2.30
C THR A 39 6.79 1.47 -3.26
N ASP A 40 5.77 2.04 -3.92
CA ASP A 40 6.00 3.07 -4.92
C ASP A 40 5.98 4.48 -4.34
N LYS A 41 5.14 4.72 -3.33
CA LYS A 41 5.03 6.04 -2.72
C LYS A 41 4.47 5.95 -1.31
N LEU A 42 4.89 6.89 -0.47
CA LEU A 42 4.34 7.08 0.87
C LEU A 42 3.65 8.44 0.93
N ILE A 43 2.37 8.44 1.26
CA ILE A 43 1.61 9.66 1.59
C ILE A 43 0.79 9.34 2.85
N PRO A 44 1.06 9.98 3.99
CA PRO A 44 0.26 9.73 5.19
C PRO A 44 -1.23 9.91 4.93
N VAL A 45 -2.07 9.05 5.51
CA VAL A 45 -3.51 9.09 5.27
C VAL A 45 -4.11 10.46 5.60
N SER A 46 -3.59 11.14 6.61
CA SER A 46 -4.05 12.48 7.00
C SER A 46 -3.76 13.55 5.95
N GLU A 47 -2.83 13.29 5.03
CA GLU A 47 -2.43 14.22 3.98
C GLU A 47 -2.91 13.78 2.61
N LEU A 48 -3.45 12.57 2.48
CA LEU A 48 -3.75 11.97 1.18
C LEU A 48 -4.72 12.80 0.35
N ALA A 49 -5.82 13.26 0.95
CA ALA A 49 -6.80 14.06 0.22
C ALA A 49 -6.18 15.35 -0.34
N ALA A 50 -5.35 16.02 0.46
CA ALA A 50 -4.69 17.26 0.04
C ALA A 50 -3.58 17.02 -1.01
N ARG A 51 -3.00 15.82 -1.03
CA ARG A 51 -1.87 15.47 -1.89
C ARG A 51 -2.25 14.50 -3.00
N ILE A 52 -3.55 14.34 -3.26
CA ILE A 52 -4.04 13.35 -4.24
C ILE A 52 -3.45 13.58 -5.64
N GLU A 53 -3.12 14.82 -5.99
CA GLU A 53 -2.53 15.14 -7.29
C GLU A 53 -1.19 14.43 -7.53
N GLU A 54 -0.47 14.08 -6.45
CA GLU A 54 0.83 13.40 -6.57
C GLU A 54 0.70 11.99 -7.15
N ILE A 55 -0.50 11.40 -7.09
CA ILE A 55 -0.76 10.05 -7.63
C ILE A 55 -1.83 10.04 -8.72
N LYS A 56 -2.25 11.20 -9.19
CA LYS A 56 -3.31 11.31 -10.19
C LYS A 56 -2.96 10.61 -11.51
N SER A 57 -1.67 10.54 -11.85
CA SER A 57 -1.20 9.83 -13.04
C SER A 57 -1.44 8.32 -12.96
N GLN A 58 -1.73 7.79 -11.76
CA GLN A 58 -1.98 6.37 -11.52
C GLN A 58 -3.48 6.03 -11.47
N ILE A 59 -4.35 6.98 -11.83
CA ILE A 59 -5.80 6.85 -11.62
C ILE A 59 -6.41 5.64 -12.35
N ASP A 60 -5.81 5.21 -13.45
CA ASP A 60 -6.28 4.06 -14.23
C ASP A 60 -5.64 2.74 -13.81
N LYS A 61 -4.67 2.77 -12.90
CA LYS A 61 -4.06 1.56 -12.36
C LYS A 61 -4.78 1.10 -11.11
N GLU A 62 -4.63 -0.18 -10.79
CA GLU A 62 -5.05 -0.67 -9.49
C GLU A 62 -4.08 -0.18 -8.42
N ILE A 63 -4.62 0.36 -7.33
CA ILE A 63 -3.84 0.87 -6.21
C ILE A 63 -3.94 -0.15 -5.08
N LEU A 64 -2.81 -0.70 -4.65
CA LEU A 64 -2.73 -1.56 -3.48
C LEU A 64 -2.23 -0.72 -2.32
N VAL A 65 -3.04 -0.60 -1.27
CA VAL A 65 -2.80 0.33 -0.17
C VAL A 65 -2.51 -0.43 1.10
N TYR A 66 -1.45 -0.08 1.81
CA TYR A 66 -1.18 -0.69 3.10
C TYR A 66 -0.82 0.37 4.15
N CYS A 67 -0.99 -0.02 5.41
CA CYS A 67 -0.50 0.72 6.56
C CYS A 67 0.09 -0.28 7.57
N ARG A 68 0.06 0.01 8.86
CA ARG A 68 0.59 -0.90 9.87
C ARG A 68 -0.29 -2.15 10.03
N SER A 69 -1.61 -1.97 10.22
CA SER A 69 -2.53 -3.05 10.55
C SER A 69 -3.80 -3.09 9.70
N GLY A 70 -4.02 -2.11 8.82
CA GLY A 70 -5.17 -2.08 7.90
C GLY A 70 -6.19 -0.97 8.12
N GLY A 71 -6.18 -0.29 9.28
CA GLY A 71 -7.16 0.75 9.60
C GLY A 71 -7.00 2.02 8.75
N ARG A 72 -5.81 2.59 8.75
CA ARG A 72 -5.53 3.79 7.96
C ARG A 72 -5.67 3.55 6.46
N SER A 73 -5.22 2.38 6.00
CA SER A 73 -5.34 2.03 4.58
C SER A 73 -6.78 1.80 4.16
N GLY A 74 -7.64 1.31 5.05
CA GLY A 74 -9.07 1.24 4.79
C GLY A 74 -9.68 2.62 4.58
N MET A 75 -9.31 3.59 5.42
CA MET A 75 -9.73 5.00 5.24
C MET A 75 -9.20 5.58 3.93
N ALA A 76 -7.97 5.26 3.56
CA ALA A 76 -7.37 5.73 2.33
C ALA A 76 -8.13 5.24 1.10
N CYS A 77 -8.65 4.02 1.11
CA CYS A 77 -9.47 3.51 0.01
C CYS A 77 -10.72 4.38 -0.21
N GLY A 78 -11.35 4.86 0.86
CA GLY A 78 -12.47 5.79 0.75
C GLY A 78 -12.07 7.11 0.10
N ILE A 79 -10.89 7.63 0.43
CA ILE A 79 -10.36 8.86 -0.17
C ILE A 79 -10.09 8.66 -1.66
N LEU A 80 -9.49 7.52 -2.03
CA LEU A 80 -9.24 7.19 -3.44
C LEU A 80 -10.54 7.09 -4.23
N ALA A 81 -11.57 6.46 -3.66
CA ALA A 81 -12.87 6.35 -4.31
C ALA A 81 -13.45 7.73 -4.61
N GLN A 82 -13.42 8.65 -3.65
CA GLN A 82 -13.93 10.01 -3.83
C GLN A 82 -13.11 10.80 -4.85
N ALA A 83 -11.84 10.48 -5.00
CA ALA A 83 -10.96 11.15 -5.95
C ALA A 83 -11.09 10.60 -7.38
N GLY A 84 -11.93 9.58 -7.59
CA GLY A 84 -12.19 9.03 -8.91
C GLY A 84 -11.34 7.82 -9.29
N PHE A 85 -10.57 7.28 -8.36
CA PHE A 85 -9.84 6.02 -8.59
C PHE A 85 -10.84 4.88 -8.68
N LYS A 86 -10.68 4.01 -9.67
CA LYS A 86 -11.66 2.97 -10.00
C LYS A 86 -11.30 1.61 -9.41
N SER A 87 -10.03 1.37 -9.13
CA SER A 87 -9.56 0.07 -8.66
C SER A 87 -8.57 0.29 -7.52
N TYR A 88 -8.90 -0.22 -6.34
CA TYR A 88 -8.06 -0.10 -5.14
C TYR A 88 -8.37 -1.25 -4.21
N LYS A 89 -7.36 -1.71 -3.47
CA LYS A 89 -7.52 -2.77 -2.47
C LYS A 89 -6.75 -2.42 -1.22
N ASN A 90 -7.37 -2.68 -0.07
CA ASN A 90 -6.72 -2.60 1.21
C ASN A 90 -5.96 -3.92 1.45
N VAL A 91 -4.66 -3.83 1.74
CA VAL A 91 -3.87 -4.99 2.14
C VAL A 91 -4.18 -5.30 3.60
N ALA A 92 -5.02 -6.30 3.82
CA ALA A 92 -5.52 -6.65 5.14
C ALA A 92 -4.38 -7.08 6.07
N GLY A 93 -4.39 -6.56 7.29
CA GLY A 93 -3.35 -6.82 8.28
C GLY A 93 -2.08 -6.01 8.10
N GLY A 94 -1.93 -5.31 6.97
CA GLY A 94 -0.85 -4.38 6.71
C GLY A 94 0.54 -4.98 6.82
N ILE A 95 1.53 -4.11 7.14
CA ILE A 95 2.93 -4.55 7.24
C ILE A 95 3.17 -5.49 8.41
N LEU A 96 2.32 -5.47 9.45
CA LEU A 96 2.42 -6.44 10.55
C LEU A 96 2.16 -7.86 10.06
N ALA A 97 1.07 -8.07 9.30
CA ALA A 97 0.79 -9.37 8.71
C ALA A 97 1.85 -9.75 7.69
N TYR A 98 2.35 -8.80 6.93
CA TYR A 98 3.43 -9.03 5.98
C TYR A 98 4.69 -9.54 6.69
N SER A 99 5.08 -8.93 7.81
CA SER A 99 6.24 -9.37 8.58
C SER A 99 6.03 -10.75 9.20
N ASP A 100 4.80 -11.08 9.61
CA ASP A 100 4.51 -12.37 10.22
C ASP A 100 4.47 -13.51 9.21
N LEU A 101 3.87 -13.28 8.05
CA LEU A 101 3.52 -14.35 7.11
C LEU A 101 4.41 -14.40 5.86
N VAL A 102 5.06 -13.30 5.52
CA VAL A 102 5.85 -13.18 4.30
C VAL A 102 7.34 -13.00 4.58
N ASP A 103 7.67 -12.05 5.46
CA ASP A 103 9.07 -11.73 5.80
C ASP A 103 9.28 -11.67 7.31
N PRO A 104 9.52 -12.81 7.96
CA PRO A 104 9.71 -12.85 9.43
C PRO A 104 10.94 -12.09 9.92
N LYS A 105 11.86 -11.73 9.02
CA LYS A 105 13.07 -10.97 9.37
C LYS A 105 12.81 -9.47 9.43
N MET A 106 11.66 -9.01 8.91
CA MET A 106 11.30 -7.60 8.92
C MET A 106 11.06 -7.13 10.36
N GLN A 107 11.58 -5.95 10.71
CA GLN A 107 11.40 -5.40 12.05
C GLN A 107 9.92 -5.11 12.29
N LYS A 108 9.42 -5.53 13.45
CA LYS A 108 8.06 -5.24 13.92
C LYS A 108 8.07 -4.01 14.83
N TYR A 109 6.92 -3.32 14.89
CA TYR A 109 6.81 -2.14 15.75
C TYR A 109 5.37 -1.91 16.24
#